data_3b6ce82b046e50f4603741abd3c31812
#
_entry.id   3b6ce82b046e50f4603741abd3c31812
#
_cell.length_a   1.000
_cell.length_b   1.000
_cell.length_c   1.000
_cell.angle_alpha   90.00
_cell.angle_beta   90.00
_cell.angle_gamma   90.00
#
_symmetry.space_group_name_H-M   'P 1'
#
loop_
_entity.id
_entity.type
_entity.pdbx_description
1 polymer ?
#
loop_
_entity_poly.entity_id
_entity_poly.type
_entity_poly.pdbx_seq_one_letter_code
_entity_poly.pdbx_strand_id
1 'polypeptide(L)'
;MKRLNLLAGYLVVLCVLLSSCATASFSKYKGVGRVKRYDFYSVQLPDSFDGFRVAFASDFHYESRFTARRLPGMCQALRSLDADVLLLGGDYRGRNGGDVTQLFQALKTVETPCGTYAVMGNHERGQADSLAWKVMQATGVHLLEHEVDTLWRGKEYILLCGIRNPFDLKRNGVSPTLALQEEDFVLMLVHTPDYVEDVSVSHTELALAGHTHGGQVSLFRRWTPAHFSKYGNRFLTGLKYNSAGIPVIITNGLGTSRKDVRLFTPSEVVLVVLHKKK
;
A
#
# COMPACT_ATOMS: atom_id res chain seq x y z
N MET A 1 -40.70 20.47 -25.71
CA MET A 1 -40.76 19.38 -24.74
C MET A 1 -39.53 18.46 -24.78
N LYS A 2 -39.09 17.86 -25.92
CA LYS A 2 -37.94 16.94 -25.98
C LYS A 2 -36.59 17.55 -25.49
N ARG A 3 -36.30 18.85 -25.80
CA ARG A 3 -35.06 19.51 -25.38
C ARG A 3 -35.01 19.81 -23.89
N LEU A 4 -36.17 20.08 -23.24
CA LEU A 4 -36.22 20.33 -21.79
C LEU A 4 -35.96 19.07 -21.01
N ASN A 5 -36.45 17.92 -21.48
CA ASN A 5 -36.21 16.62 -20.83
C ASN A 5 -34.75 16.16 -20.98
N LEU A 6 -34.05 16.54 -22.06
CA LEU A 6 -32.62 16.26 -22.22
C LEU A 6 -31.77 17.08 -21.23
N LEU A 7 -32.08 18.40 -21.08
CA LEU A 7 -31.40 19.26 -20.13
C LEU A 7 -31.61 18.80 -18.66
N ALA A 8 -32.84 18.41 -18.31
CA ALA A 8 -33.14 17.84 -17.00
C ALA A 8 -32.37 16.54 -16.76
N GLY A 9 -32.27 15.67 -17.76
CA GLY A 9 -31.47 14.46 -17.69
C GLY A 9 -29.96 14.73 -17.48
N TYR A 10 -29.38 15.71 -18.15
CA TYR A 10 -27.99 16.12 -17.96
C TYR A 10 -27.77 16.74 -16.58
N LEU A 11 -28.72 17.54 -16.07
CA LEU A 11 -28.63 18.14 -14.75
C LEU A 11 -28.67 17.09 -13.64
N VAL A 12 -29.54 16.08 -13.77
CA VAL A 12 -29.63 14.95 -12.81
C VAL A 12 -28.35 14.12 -12.83
N VAL A 13 -27.81 13.80 -14.02
CA VAL A 13 -26.52 13.09 -14.14
C VAL A 13 -25.39 13.90 -13.57
N LEU A 14 -25.35 15.22 -13.78
CA LEU A 14 -24.35 16.11 -13.21
C LEU A 14 -24.49 16.22 -11.68
N CYS A 15 -25.70 16.30 -11.15
CA CYS A 15 -25.96 16.30 -9.69
C CYS A 15 -25.59 14.96 -9.05
N VAL A 16 -25.85 13.83 -9.70
CA VAL A 16 -25.42 12.50 -9.22
C VAL A 16 -23.90 12.36 -9.25
N LEU A 17 -23.23 12.91 -10.26
CA LEU A 17 -21.76 12.94 -10.32
C LEU A 17 -21.17 13.86 -9.26
N LEU A 18 -21.79 15.00 -8.96
CA LEU A 18 -21.37 15.94 -7.94
C LEU A 18 -21.64 15.42 -6.52
N SER A 19 -22.77 14.74 -6.29
CA SER A 19 -23.07 14.12 -5.00
C SER A 19 -22.20 12.90 -4.72
N SER A 20 -21.78 12.14 -5.76
CA SER A 20 -20.80 11.07 -5.63
C SER A 20 -19.38 11.59 -5.29
N CYS A 21 -19.06 12.82 -5.68
CA CYS A 21 -17.83 13.50 -5.25
C CYS A 21 -17.89 14.01 -3.81
N ALA A 22 -19.06 14.30 -3.28
CA ALA A 22 -19.23 14.84 -1.92
C ALA A 22 -19.03 13.81 -0.80
N THR A 23 -19.00 12.51 -1.13
CA THR A 23 -18.72 11.43 -0.15
C THR A 23 -17.24 11.02 -0.11
N ALA A 24 -16.38 11.57 -0.96
CA ALA A 24 -14.94 11.42 -0.81
C ALA A 24 -14.48 12.36 0.32
N SER A 25 -14.23 11.83 1.51
CA SER A 25 -13.57 12.59 2.57
C SER A 25 -12.18 13.01 2.08
N PHE A 26 -12.06 14.25 1.59
CA PHE A 26 -10.78 14.81 1.22
C PHE A 26 -9.91 14.87 2.48
N SER A 27 -8.72 14.27 2.39
CA SER A 27 -7.76 14.39 3.46
C SER A 27 -7.37 15.86 3.65
N LYS A 28 -7.30 16.31 4.90
CA LYS A 28 -6.76 17.64 5.26
C LYS A 28 -5.26 17.77 4.97
N TYR A 29 -4.60 16.67 4.60
CA TYR A 29 -3.16 16.61 4.38
C TYR A 29 -2.82 16.79 2.90
N LYS A 30 -2.04 17.82 2.58
CA LYS A 30 -1.62 18.14 1.20
C LYS A 30 -0.83 16.97 0.61
N GLY A 31 -1.29 16.43 -0.53
CA GLY A 31 -0.61 15.33 -1.23
C GLY A 31 -1.15 13.95 -0.89
N VAL A 32 -1.98 13.83 0.14
CA VAL A 32 -2.70 12.61 0.48
C VAL A 32 -4.19 12.84 0.22
N GLY A 33 -4.76 12.10 -0.72
CA GLY A 33 -6.18 12.24 -1.07
C GLY A 33 -7.11 11.70 0.00
N ARG A 34 -6.71 10.62 0.67
CA ARG A 34 -7.44 10.07 1.83
C ARG A 34 -6.52 9.30 2.77
N VAL A 35 -6.96 9.17 4.00
CA VAL A 35 -6.50 8.18 4.97
C VAL A 35 -7.56 7.08 5.03
N LYS A 36 -7.16 5.83 4.82
CA LYS A 36 -8.08 4.70 4.87
C LYS A 36 -7.73 3.78 6.02
N ARG A 37 -8.72 3.49 6.87
CA ARG A 37 -8.58 2.59 8.00
C ARG A 37 -9.20 1.23 7.69
N TYR A 38 -8.54 0.18 8.16
CA TYR A 38 -9.04 -1.19 8.24
C TYR A 38 -8.85 -1.70 9.66
N ASP A 39 -9.87 -2.36 10.19
CA ASP A 39 -9.79 -3.12 11.41
C ASP A 39 -9.72 -4.60 11.01
N PHE A 40 -8.65 -5.29 11.41
CA PHE A 40 -8.38 -6.68 11.05
C PHE A 40 -8.35 -7.56 12.29
N TYR A 41 -9.10 -8.65 12.27
CA TYR A 41 -9.32 -9.53 13.42
C TYR A 41 -8.72 -10.91 13.14
N SER A 42 -7.88 -11.43 14.05
CA SER A 42 -7.31 -12.79 13.96
C SER A 42 -7.26 -13.46 15.33
N VAL A 43 -7.45 -14.79 15.33
CA VAL A 43 -7.27 -15.63 16.51
C VAL A 43 -5.79 -15.94 16.78
N GLN A 44 -4.91 -15.85 15.77
CA GLN A 44 -3.46 -16.03 15.89
C GLN A 44 -2.77 -14.78 16.48
N LEU A 45 -3.42 -13.61 16.46
CA LEU A 45 -2.79 -12.39 16.98
C LEU A 45 -2.49 -12.55 18.47
N PRO A 46 -1.24 -12.35 18.96
CA PRO A 46 -0.93 -12.35 20.36
C PRO A 46 -1.66 -11.26 21.14
N ASP A 47 -1.97 -11.49 22.41
CA ASP A 47 -2.79 -10.58 23.23
C ASP A 47 -2.18 -9.19 23.36
N SER A 48 -0.86 -9.08 23.49
CA SER A 48 -0.17 -7.78 23.56
C SER A 48 -0.28 -6.96 22.28
N PHE A 49 -0.62 -7.58 21.15
CA PHE A 49 -0.80 -6.91 19.87
C PHE A 49 -2.24 -6.47 19.61
N ASP A 50 -3.17 -6.69 20.53
CA ASP A 50 -4.51 -6.12 20.37
C ASP A 50 -4.44 -4.59 20.32
N GLY A 51 -5.00 -4.01 19.27
CA GLY A 51 -4.90 -2.58 18.97
C GLY A 51 -3.60 -2.14 18.27
N PHE A 52 -2.72 -3.07 17.86
CA PHE A 52 -1.46 -2.74 17.14
C PHE A 52 -1.75 -2.06 15.81
N ARG A 53 -1.05 -0.97 15.54
CA ARG A 53 -1.34 -0.02 14.46
C ARG A 53 -0.24 -0.07 13.39
N VAL A 54 -0.61 -0.50 12.20
CA VAL A 54 0.28 -0.59 11.05
C VAL A 54 -0.03 0.53 10.08
N ALA A 55 0.89 1.49 9.91
CA ALA A 55 0.83 2.46 8.82
C ALA A 55 1.39 1.83 7.54
N PHE A 56 0.69 2.00 6.42
CA PHE A 56 1.15 1.49 5.14
C PHE A 56 1.06 2.55 4.04
N ALA A 57 2.17 2.75 3.33
CA ALA A 57 2.29 3.64 2.19
C ALA A 57 3.07 2.97 1.06
N SER A 58 2.70 3.22 -0.20
CA SER A 58 3.33 2.60 -1.37
C SER A 58 3.20 3.49 -2.60
N ASP A 59 3.93 3.13 -3.66
CA ASP A 59 3.78 3.73 -4.99
C ASP A 59 3.92 5.25 -4.95
N PHE A 60 5.00 5.71 -4.38
CA PHE A 60 5.30 7.14 -4.25
C PHE A 60 5.55 7.77 -5.62
N HIS A 61 6.26 7.06 -6.50
CA HIS A 61 6.70 7.58 -7.78
C HIS A 61 7.21 9.00 -7.66
N TYR A 62 8.14 9.19 -6.70
CA TYR A 62 8.66 10.50 -6.35
C TYR A 62 9.24 11.21 -7.58
N GLU A 63 9.03 12.53 -7.68
CA GLU A 63 9.33 13.38 -8.83
C GLU A 63 8.47 13.09 -10.09
N SER A 64 7.36 12.34 -9.96
CA SER A 64 6.25 12.38 -10.90
C SER A 64 5.19 13.41 -10.42
N ARG A 65 3.94 13.03 -10.28
CA ARG A 65 2.92 13.88 -9.64
C ARG A 65 3.17 14.10 -8.15
N PHE A 66 3.82 13.15 -7.49
CA PHE A 66 4.19 13.23 -6.08
C PHE A 66 5.57 13.88 -5.93
N THR A 67 5.60 15.18 -5.69
CA THR A 67 6.81 16.00 -5.63
C THR A 67 7.17 16.40 -4.19
N ALA A 68 8.34 16.99 -3.98
CA ALA A 68 8.83 17.48 -2.69
C ALA A 68 7.79 18.37 -1.95
N ARG A 69 6.96 19.11 -2.68
CA ARG A 69 5.89 19.95 -2.09
C ARG A 69 4.82 19.15 -1.33
N ARG A 70 4.75 17.84 -1.53
CA ARG A 70 3.77 16.95 -0.90
C ARG A 70 4.32 16.19 0.30
N LEU A 71 5.64 16.15 0.46
CA LEU A 71 6.30 15.42 1.54
C LEU A 71 5.84 15.88 2.93
N PRO A 72 5.75 17.18 3.26
CA PRO A 72 5.30 17.59 4.59
C PRO A 72 3.89 17.11 4.93
N GLY A 73 2.96 17.20 3.99
CA GLY A 73 1.59 16.73 4.20
C GLY A 73 1.50 15.20 4.32
N MET A 74 2.28 14.46 3.55
CA MET A 74 2.40 13.01 3.69
C MET A 74 2.93 12.62 5.08
N CYS A 75 4.04 13.22 5.51
CA CYS A 75 4.61 12.93 6.83
C CYS A 75 3.64 13.30 7.96
N GLN A 76 2.89 14.41 7.81
CA GLN A 76 1.86 14.79 8.78
C GLN A 76 0.71 13.76 8.80
N ALA A 77 0.29 13.25 7.63
CA ALA A 77 -0.71 12.20 7.55
C ALA A 77 -0.23 10.93 8.25
N LEU A 78 0.98 10.46 7.93
CA LEU A 78 1.56 9.25 8.53
C LEU A 78 1.71 9.38 10.05
N ARG A 79 2.26 10.49 10.55
CA ARG A 79 2.37 10.75 12.00
C ARG A 79 1.02 10.76 12.71
N SER A 80 -0.02 11.29 12.05
CA SER A 80 -1.39 11.32 12.63
C SER A 80 -2.04 9.95 12.76
N LEU A 81 -1.45 8.91 12.16
CA LEU A 81 -1.91 7.54 12.30
C LEU A 81 -1.51 6.95 13.66
N ASP A 82 -0.55 7.55 14.35
CA ASP A 82 -0.04 7.05 15.65
C ASP A 82 0.25 5.54 15.56
N ALA A 83 1.08 5.18 14.58
CA ALA A 83 1.31 3.79 14.22
C ALA A 83 2.49 3.20 15.01
N ASP A 84 2.40 1.92 15.32
CA ASP A 84 3.47 1.15 15.97
C ASP A 84 4.60 0.79 14.98
N VAL A 85 4.25 0.61 13.70
CA VAL A 85 5.19 0.30 12.61
C VAL A 85 4.78 1.01 11.33
N LEU A 86 5.77 1.45 10.52
CA LEU A 86 5.55 1.98 9.17
C LEU A 86 6.04 0.97 8.13
N LEU A 87 5.16 0.57 7.21
CA LEU A 87 5.47 -0.34 6.12
C LEU A 87 5.43 0.41 4.78
N LEU A 88 6.46 0.22 3.95
CA LEU A 88 6.66 0.87 2.66
C LEU A 88 6.64 -0.16 1.54
N GLY A 89 5.65 -0.08 0.65
CA GLY A 89 5.31 -1.11 -0.32
C GLY A 89 6.01 -1.02 -1.69
N GLY A 90 7.09 -0.24 -1.83
CA GLY A 90 7.83 -0.15 -3.10
C GLY A 90 7.38 0.97 -4.03
N ASP A 91 8.02 1.02 -5.21
CA ASP A 91 7.84 2.03 -6.25
C ASP A 91 8.05 3.46 -5.71
N TYR A 92 9.27 3.69 -5.17
CA TYR A 92 9.66 4.98 -4.59
C TYR A 92 9.98 6.01 -5.67
N ARG A 93 10.60 5.57 -6.78
CA ARG A 93 11.05 6.44 -7.86
C ARG A 93 9.96 6.72 -8.89
N GLY A 94 9.95 7.95 -9.40
CA GLY A 94 9.17 8.33 -10.56
C GLY A 94 9.73 7.72 -11.87
N ARG A 95 8.94 7.83 -12.94
CA ARG A 95 9.28 7.24 -14.26
C ARG A 95 10.58 7.74 -14.85
N ASN A 96 10.91 9.00 -14.62
CA ASN A 96 12.11 9.65 -15.20
C ASN A 96 13.39 9.42 -14.37
N GLY A 97 13.29 8.57 -13.36
CA GLY A 97 14.39 8.29 -12.44
C GLY A 97 14.76 9.50 -11.61
N GLY A 98 14.28 9.65 -10.40
CA GLY A 98 14.65 10.73 -9.50
C GLY A 98 15.52 10.24 -8.36
N ASP A 99 16.18 11.18 -7.69
CA ASP A 99 16.83 10.94 -6.42
C ASP A 99 15.76 10.81 -5.32
N VAL A 100 15.72 9.67 -4.64
CA VAL A 100 14.78 9.38 -3.57
C VAL A 100 15.26 9.86 -2.19
N THR A 101 16.42 10.51 -2.12
CA THR A 101 17.02 10.97 -0.87
C THR A 101 16.08 11.87 -0.07
N GLN A 102 15.48 12.87 -0.72
CA GLN A 102 14.54 13.76 -0.04
C GLN A 102 13.29 13.04 0.46
N LEU A 103 12.80 12.04 -0.28
CA LEU A 103 11.67 11.21 0.14
C LEU A 103 12.00 10.47 1.44
N PHE A 104 13.12 9.74 1.48
CA PHE A 104 13.52 8.96 2.65
C PHE A 104 13.95 9.82 3.84
N GLN A 105 14.58 10.98 3.60
CA GLN A 105 14.85 11.96 4.65
C GLN A 105 13.53 12.48 5.27
N ALA A 106 12.52 12.72 4.47
CA ALA A 106 11.21 13.11 4.98
C ALA A 106 10.56 11.95 5.76
N LEU A 107 10.58 10.71 5.23
CA LEU A 107 10.03 9.53 5.89
C LEU A 107 10.73 9.23 7.23
N LYS A 108 12.05 9.46 7.35
CA LYS A 108 12.79 9.35 8.61
C LYS A 108 12.19 10.19 9.73
N THR A 109 11.49 11.28 9.42
CA THR A 109 10.79 12.10 10.43
C THR A 109 9.48 11.49 10.95
N VAL A 110 9.06 10.35 10.39
CA VAL A 110 7.90 9.58 10.84
C VAL A 110 8.41 8.44 11.71
N GLU A 111 8.58 8.76 12.98
CA GLU A 111 9.06 7.78 13.96
C GLU A 111 7.91 6.85 14.38
N THR A 112 8.23 5.56 14.48
CA THR A 112 7.33 4.52 14.99
C THR A 112 8.09 3.59 15.94
N PRO A 113 7.45 3.07 17.01
CA PRO A 113 8.12 2.24 18.02
C PRO A 113 8.85 1.02 17.46
N CYS A 114 8.26 0.36 16.45
CA CYS A 114 8.85 -0.82 15.80
C CYS A 114 9.64 -0.47 14.53
N GLY A 115 9.86 0.82 14.23
CA GLY A 115 10.64 1.27 13.08
C GLY A 115 9.89 1.25 11.75
N THR A 116 10.66 1.40 10.66
CA THR A 116 10.15 1.46 9.29
C THR A 116 10.74 0.31 8.48
N TYR A 117 9.87 -0.45 7.84
CA TYR A 117 10.23 -1.57 6.96
C TYR A 117 9.79 -1.30 5.53
N ALA A 118 10.53 -1.84 4.58
CA ALA A 118 10.33 -1.59 3.16
C ALA A 118 10.51 -2.86 2.32
N VAL A 119 9.83 -2.90 1.18
CA VAL A 119 10.16 -3.80 0.05
C VAL A 119 10.39 -2.97 -1.20
N MET A 120 11.09 -3.52 -2.18
CA MET A 120 11.28 -2.89 -3.48
C MET A 120 10.10 -3.16 -4.42
N GLY A 121 9.80 -2.19 -5.30
CA GLY A 121 8.83 -2.33 -6.38
C GLY A 121 9.49 -2.61 -7.74
N ASN A 122 8.70 -2.53 -8.81
CA ASN A 122 9.21 -2.77 -10.15
C ASN A 122 9.95 -1.56 -10.75
N HIS A 123 9.86 -0.39 -10.14
CA HIS A 123 10.63 0.79 -10.54
C HIS A 123 12.04 0.81 -9.94
N GLU A 124 12.32 0.02 -8.92
CA GLU A 124 13.66 -0.19 -8.35
C GLU A 124 14.34 -1.38 -9.03
N ARG A 125 15.08 -1.12 -10.13
CA ARG A 125 15.82 -2.14 -10.89
C ARG A 125 17.23 -1.68 -11.23
N GLY A 126 18.20 -2.59 -11.21
CA GLY A 126 19.59 -2.32 -11.56
C GLY A 126 20.24 -1.27 -10.65
N GLN A 127 20.82 -0.22 -11.22
CA GLN A 127 21.45 0.86 -10.43
C GLN A 127 20.49 1.61 -9.53
N ALA A 128 19.19 1.66 -9.89
CA ALA A 128 18.15 2.29 -9.09
C ALA A 128 17.88 1.53 -7.80
N ASP A 129 17.94 0.22 -7.84
CA ASP A 129 17.83 -0.67 -6.68
C ASP A 129 18.96 -0.35 -5.67
N SER A 130 20.20 -0.32 -6.13
CA SER A 130 21.38 -0.01 -5.30
C SER A 130 21.33 1.39 -4.68
N LEU A 131 20.81 2.39 -5.40
CA LEU A 131 20.70 3.75 -4.88
C LEU A 131 19.62 3.85 -3.81
N ALA A 132 18.44 3.29 -4.07
CA ALA A 132 17.34 3.27 -3.10
C ALA A 132 17.77 2.53 -1.83
N TRP A 133 18.43 1.38 -1.95
CA TRP A 133 18.96 0.61 -0.83
C TRP A 133 19.93 1.42 0.04
N LYS A 134 20.91 2.11 -0.57
CA LYS A 134 21.86 2.97 0.17
C LYS A 134 21.16 4.07 0.95
N VAL A 135 20.16 4.70 0.36
CA VAL A 135 19.41 5.77 1.02
C VAL A 135 18.56 5.23 2.15
N MET A 136 17.93 4.06 1.98
CA MET A 136 17.17 3.38 3.04
C MET A 136 18.07 3.07 4.24
N GLN A 137 19.23 2.46 4.02
CA GLN A 137 20.20 2.19 5.10
C GLN A 137 20.62 3.49 5.82
N ALA A 138 20.95 4.55 5.08
CA ALA A 138 21.35 5.83 5.66
C ALA A 138 20.23 6.52 6.46
N THR A 139 18.98 6.16 6.22
CA THR A 139 17.81 6.73 6.89
C THR A 139 17.20 5.81 7.94
N GLY A 140 17.77 4.61 8.16
CA GLY A 140 17.31 3.66 9.17
C GLY A 140 16.07 2.88 8.76
N VAL A 141 15.81 2.75 7.44
CA VAL A 141 14.72 1.91 6.92
C VAL A 141 15.24 0.48 6.73
N HIS A 142 14.54 -0.50 7.30
CA HIS A 142 14.84 -1.92 7.16
C HIS A 142 14.26 -2.44 5.84
N LEU A 143 15.13 -2.73 4.88
CA LEU A 143 14.72 -3.35 3.63
C LEU A 143 14.62 -4.87 3.83
N LEU A 144 13.45 -5.42 3.55
CA LEU A 144 13.21 -6.86 3.59
C LEU A 144 13.47 -7.47 2.19
N GLU A 145 14.43 -8.39 2.14
CA GLU A 145 14.89 -9.00 0.90
C GLU A 145 14.51 -10.49 0.81
N HIS A 146 13.21 -10.75 0.73
CA HIS A 146 12.66 -12.11 0.67
C HIS A 146 12.93 -12.91 1.95
N GLU A 147 12.60 -12.30 3.05
CA GLU A 147 12.93 -12.78 4.40
C GLU A 147 11.80 -12.48 5.39
N VAL A 148 11.93 -13.02 6.57
CA VAL A 148 11.03 -12.79 7.70
C VAL A 148 11.79 -12.11 8.81
N ASP A 149 11.24 -11.01 9.32
CA ASP A 149 11.71 -10.33 10.53
C ASP A 149 10.64 -10.42 11.63
N THR A 150 11.05 -10.11 12.86
CA THR A 150 10.21 -10.26 14.05
C THR A 150 9.92 -8.91 14.68
N LEU A 151 8.64 -8.57 14.82
CA LEU A 151 8.19 -7.39 15.56
C LEU A 151 7.83 -7.79 16.99
N TRP A 152 8.54 -7.23 17.97
CA TRP A 152 8.36 -7.53 19.39
C TRP A 152 7.48 -6.51 20.09
N ARG A 153 6.58 -6.99 20.94
CA ARG A 153 5.83 -6.17 21.89
C ARG A 153 5.80 -6.85 23.25
N GLY A 154 6.65 -6.38 24.16
CA GLY A 154 6.87 -7.06 25.44
C GLY A 154 7.57 -8.40 25.24
N LYS A 155 6.89 -9.50 25.62
CA LYS A 155 7.40 -10.88 25.48
C LYS A 155 6.82 -11.64 24.29
N GLU A 156 5.87 -11.03 23.58
CA GLU A 156 5.20 -11.61 22.43
C GLU A 156 5.69 -10.98 21.14
N TYR A 157 5.45 -11.64 20.03
CA TYR A 157 5.88 -11.20 18.71
C TYR A 157 4.84 -11.52 17.63
N ILE A 158 4.95 -10.78 16.54
CA ILE A 158 4.38 -11.13 15.24
C ILE A 158 5.48 -11.16 14.20
N LEU A 159 5.26 -11.88 13.11
CA LEU A 159 6.23 -12.01 12.03
C LEU A 159 5.88 -11.07 10.88
N LEU A 160 6.90 -10.42 10.32
CA LEU A 160 6.79 -9.56 9.15
C LEU A 160 7.59 -10.17 8.01
N CYS A 161 6.89 -10.72 7.01
CA CYS A 161 7.48 -11.29 5.81
C CYS A 161 7.53 -10.25 4.70
N GLY A 162 8.72 -9.93 4.19
CA GLY A 162 8.91 -9.05 3.04
C GLY A 162 9.32 -9.79 1.78
N ILE A 163 8.67 -9.51 0.65
CA ILE A 163 8.92 -10.19 -0.61
C ILE A 163 9.76 -9.30 -1.53
N ARG A 164 10.99 -9.73 -1.79
CA ARG A 164 11.88 -9.11 -2.77
C ARG A 164 11.41 -9.43 -4.19
N ASN A 165 11.33 -8.42 -5.05
CA ASN A 165 11.06 -8.56 -6.47
C ASN A 165 10.00 -9.64 -6.81
N PRO A 166 8.73 -9.41 -6.49
CA PRO A 166 7.67 -10.40 -6.67
C PRO A 166 7.35 -10.74 -8.14
N PHE A 167 8.05 -10.11 -9.08
CA PHE A 167 7.94 -10.36 -10.52
C PHE A 167 8.94 -11.40 -11.03
N ASP A 168 9.97 -11.72 -10.26
CA ASP A 168 10.97 -12.77 -10.59
C ASP A 168 10.61 -14.08 -9.87
N LEU A 169 9.57 -14.76 -10.36
CA LEU A 169 9.10 -16.01 -9.77
C LEU A 169 10.07 -17.17 -9.93
N LYS A 170 11.05 -17.09 -10.85
CA LYS A 170 12.11 -18.11 -10.95
C LYS A 170 13.00 -18.10 -9.71
N ARG A 171 13.18 -16.92 -9.12
CA ARG A 171 14.04 -16.69 -7.97
C ARG A 171 13.26 -16.67 -6.66
N ASN A 172 12.09 -16.05 -6.67
CA ASN A 172 11.30 -15.74 -5.48
C ASN A 172 9.93 -16.46 -5.49
N GLY A 173 9.78 -17.52 -6.29
CA GLY A 173 8.52 -18.27 -6.40
C GLY A 173 8.26 -19.25 -5.26
N VAL A 174 9.12 -19.24 -4.23
CA VAL A 174 8.90 -19.98 -2.97
C VAL A 174 8.81 -18.93 -1.86
N SER A 175 7.63 -18.80 -1.24
CA SER A 175 7.44 -17.80 -0.18
C SER A 175 8.20 -18.20 1.08
N PRO A 176 8.88 -17.24 1.76
CA PRO A 176 9.50 -17.48 3.07
C PRO A 176 8.47 -17.96 4.11
N THR A 177 7.19 -17.63 3.95
CA THR A 177 6.14 -18.02 4.89
C THR A 177 5.89 -19.52 4.96
N LEU A 178 6.29 -20.28 3.93
CA LEU A 178 6.13 -21.75 3.92
C LEU A 178 6.97 -22.47 5.00
N ALA A 179 8.01 -21.79 5.52
CA ALA A 179 8.85 -22.32 6.60
C ALA A 179 8.35 -21.96 8.01
N LEU A 180 7.26 -21.22 8.12
CA LEU A 180 6.71 -20.75 9.40
C LEU A 180 5.67 -21.73 9.95
N GLN A 181 5.26 -21.50 11.20
CA GLN A 181 4.25 -22.33 11.85
C GLN A 181 2.84 -21.78 11.59
N GLU A 182 1.84 -22.66 11.67
CA GLU A 182 0.44 -22.28 11.44
C GLU A 182 -0.08 -21.35 12.55
N GLU A 183 0.49 -21.42 13.73
CA GLU A 183 0.13 -20.60 14.89
C GLU A 183 0.74 -19.20 14.88
N ASP A 184 1.73 -18.95 14.03
CA ASP A 184 2.36 -17.65 13.93
C ASP A 184 1.42 -16.63 13.28
N PHE A 185 1.32 -15.42 13.85
CA PHE A 185 0.69 -14.31 13.16
C PHE A 185 1.69 -13.70 12.17
N VAL A 186 1.43 -13.86 10.88
CA VAL A 186 2.32 -13.37 9.81
C VAL A 186 1.67 -12.25 9.03
N LEU A 187 2.29 -11.06 9.06
CA LEU A 187 1.98 -9.95 8.19
C LEU A 187 2.93 -9.97 6.99
N MET A 188 2.38 -10.06 5.78
CA MET A 188 3.19 -10.05 4.55
C MET A 188 3.20 -8.66 3.93
N LEU A 189 4.38 -8.16 3.58
CA LEU A 189 4.58 -6.96 2.79
C LEU A 189 5.11 -7.33 1.40
N VAL A 190 4.34 -7.01 0.37
CA VAL A 190 4.67 -7.34 -1.02
C VAL A 190 4.27 -6.20 -1.95
N HIS A 191 5.09 -5.91 -2.98
CA HIS A 191 4.77 -4.78 -3.86
C HIS A 191 3.51 -5.03 -4.69
N THR A 192 3.37 -6.20 -5.35
CA THR A 192 2.21 -6.52 -6.20
C THR A 192 1.29 -7.55 -5.55
N PRO A 193 -0.03 -7.36 -5.59
CA PRO A 193 -0.98 -8.35 -5.09
C PRO A 193 -1.01 -9.64 -5.91
N ASP A 194 -0.49 -9.63 -7.14
CA ASP A 194 -0.44 -10.82 -7.99
C ASP A 194 0.40 -11.95 -7.37
N TYR A 195 1.41 -11.59 -6.58
CA TYR A 195 2.27 -12.56 -5.90
C TYR A 195 1.49 -13.50 -4.97
N VAL A 196 0.53 -12.96 -4.22
CA VAL A 196 -0.26 -13.78 -3.27
C VAL A 196 -1.21 -14.76 -3.96
N GLU A 197 -1.43 -14.61 -5.26
CA GLU A 197 -2.19 -15.54 -6.08
C GLU A 197 -1.29 -16.51 -6.83
N ASP A 198 -0.12 -16.05 -7.29
CA ASP A 198 0.80 -16.84 -8.10
C ASP A 198 1.62 -17.84 -7.30
N VAL A 199 1.88 -17.50 -6.04
CA VAL A 199 2.76 -18.24 -5.13
C VAL A 199 1.96 -18.69 -3.91
N SER A 200 2.22 -19.92 -3.45
CA SER A 200 1.67 -20.33 -2.17
C SER A 200 2.26 -19.48 -1.05
N VAL A 201 1.39 -18.78 -0.35
CA VAL A 201 1.73 -17.90 0.79
C VAL A 201 1.04 -18.41 2.07
N SER A 202 1.02 -19.74 2.24
CA SER A 202 0.51 -20.38 3.46
C SER A 202 1.13 -19.74 4.71
N HIS A 203 0.44 -19.81 5.84
CA HIS A 203 0.85 -19.17 7.10
C HIS A 203 0.95 -17.64 7.01
N THR A 204 0.15 -17.01 6.11
CA THR A 204 0.00 -15.54 6.04
C THR A 204 -1.38 -15.16 6.53
N GLU A 205 -1.44 -14.36 7.60
CA GLU A 205 -2.70 -13.86 8.15
C GLU A 205 -3.24 -12.67 7.35
N LEU A 206 -2.37 -11.78 6.91
CA LEU A 206 -2.72 -10.60 6.14
C LEU A 206 -1.57 -10.17 5.23
N ALA A 207 -1.86 -9.91 3.96
CA ALA A 207 -0.92 -9.29 3.02
C ALA A 207 -1.26 -7.82 2.79
N LEU A 208 -0.22 -6.97 2.65
CA LEU A 208 -0.31 -5.57 2.24
C LEU A 208 0.39 -5.39 0.89
N ALA A 209 -0.30 -4.81 -0.09
CA ALA A 209 0.22 -4.64 -1.44
C ALA A 209 -0.11 -3.27 -2.04
N GLY A 210 0.72 -2.82 -2.99
CA GLY A 210 0.55 -1.63 -3.80
C GLY A 210 0.35 -1.95 -5.29
N HIS A 211 1.18 -1.33 -6.15
CA HIS A 211 1.36 -1.57 -7.58
C HIS A 211 0.18 -1.19 -8.48
N THR A 212 -1.04 -1.48 -8.09
CA THR A 212 -2.22 -1.36 -8.96
C THR A 212 -2.72 0.06 -9.11
N HIS A 213 -2.32 0.97 -8.23
CA HIS A 213 -2.79 2.38 -8.17
C HIS A 213 -4.31 2.55 -8.12
N GLY A 214 -5.07 1.47 -7.85
CA GLY A 214 -6.53 1.45 -8.04
C GLY A 214 -6.96 1.72 -9.49
N GLY A 215 -6.05 1.45 -10.47
CA GLY A 215 -6.23 1.76 -11.88
C GLY A 215 -6.03 3.24 -12.24
N GLN A 216 -5.67 4.11 -11.28
CA GLN A 216 -5.52 5.59 -11.40
C GLN A 216 -6.79 6.32 -11.88
N VAL A 217 -7.44 5.80 -12.93
CA VAL A 217 -8.73 6.28 -13.46
C VAL A 217 -9.70 5.11 -13.33
N SER A 218 -10.71 5.24 -12.48
CA SER A 218 -11.66 4.15 -12.24
C SER A 218 -13.08 4.72 -12.08
N LEU A 219 -14.00 4.29 -12.92
CA LEU A 219 -15.41 4.62 -12.79
C LEU A 219 -16.07 3.61 -11.84
N PHE A 220 -16.70 4.12 -10.78
CA PHE A 220 -17.42 3.32 -9.78
C PHE A 220 -16.59 2.18 -9.16
N ARG A 221 -15.25 2.25 -9.18
CA ARG A 221 -14.32 1.19 -8.73
C ARG A 221 -14.53 -0.17 -9.44
N ARG A 222 -15.17 -0.16 -10.59
CA ARG A 222 -15.49 -1.37 -11.37
C ARG A 222 -14.89 -1.36 -12.76
N TRP A 223 -14.74 -0.19 -13.36
CA TRP A 223 -14.17 -0.06 -14.69
C TRP A 223 -12.93 0.83 -14.64
N THR A 224 -11.85 0.35 -15.21
CA THR A 224 -10.60 1.11 -15.39
C THR A 224 -10.02 0.80 -16.77
N PRO A 225 -9.49 1.79 -17.48
CA PRO A 225 -8.83 1.58 -18.76
C PRO A 225 -7.46 0.88 -18.63
N ALA A 226 -6.90 0.81 -17.43
CA ALA A 226 -5.61 0.17 -17.17
C ALA A 226 -5.70 -0.73 -15.95
N HIS A 227 -5.42 -2.02 -16.17
CA HIS A 227 -5.19 -2.97 -15.11
C HIS A 227 -3.69 -3.15 -14.96
N PHE A 228 -3.19 -2.96 -13.73
CA PHE A 228 -1.77 -3.20 -13.39
C PHE A 228 -1.59 -4.57 -12.75
N SER A 229 -2.68 -5.29 -12.50
CA SER A 229 -2.70 -6.69 -12.09
C SER A 229 -3.13 -7.56 -13.26
N LYS A 230 -2.53 -8.75 -13.43
CA LYS A 230 -2.95 -9.75 -14.42
C LYS A 230 -4.32 -10.35 -14.09
N TYR A 231 -4.78 -10.20 -12.85
CA TYR A 231 -6.11 -10.61 -12.38
C TYR A 231 -7.17 -9.52 -12.51
N GLY A 232 -6.84 -8.41 -13.19
CA GLY A 232 -7.76 -7.32 -13.51
C GLY A 232 -8.40 -6.69 -12.27
N ASN A 233 -9.72 -6.54 -12.30
CA ASN A 233 -10.47 -5.90 -11.21
C ASN A 233 -10.46 -6.67 -9.89
N ARG A 234 -10.10 -7.96 -9.89
CA ARG A 234 -10.04 -8.76 -8.68
C ARG A 234 -9.09 -8.15 -7.66
N PHE A 235 -7.90 -7.72 -8.11
CA PHE A 235 -6.88 -7.11 -7.28
C PHE A 235 -6.70 -5.60 -7.54
N LEU A 236 -7.79 -4.90 -7.82
CA LEU A 236 -7.69 -3.48 -8.15
C LEU A 236 -7.38 -2.59 -6.93
N THR A 237 -8.13 -2.70 -5.85
CA THR A 237 -8.00 -1.86 -4.63
C THR A 237 -8.81 -2.41 -3.46
N GLY A 238 -8.39 -2.08 -2.25
CA GLY A 238 -9.12 -2.39 -1.02
C GLY A 238 -8.82 -3.79 -0.50
N LEU A 239 -9.62 -4.28 0.43
CA LEU A 239 -9.52 -5.63 0.95
C LEU A 239 -10.05 -6.62 -0.10
N LYS A 240 -9.22 -7.59 -0.42
CA LYS A 240 -9.47 -8.68 -1.36
C LYS A 240 -9.02 -10.00 -0.74
N TYR A 241 -9.33 -11.10 -1.42
CA TYR A 241 -8.91 -12.43 -1.01
C TYR A 241 -8.31 -13.15 -2.22
N ASN A 242 -7.22 -13.88 -2.00
CA ASN A 242 -6.69 -14.79 -3.01
C ASN A 242 -7.56 -16.05 -3.14
N SER A 243 -7.21 -16.97 -4.03
CA SER A 243 -7.98 -18.20 -4.24
C SER A 243 -7.93 -19.16 -3.04
N ALA A 244 -6.92 -19.03 -2.19
CA ALA A 244 -6.79 -19.79 -0.94
C ALA A 244 -7.49 -19.12 0.27
N GLY A 245 -8.16 -17.96 0.07
CA GLY A 245 -8.87 -17.24 1.13
C GLY A 245 -7.99 -16.29 1.95
N ILE A 246 -6.73 -16.10 1.58
CA ILE A 246 -5.81 -15.19 2.30
C ILE A 246 -6.17 -13.75 1.98
N PRO A 247 -6.40 -12.90 2.99
CA PRO A 247 -6.75 -11.50 2.79
C PRO A 247 -5.55 -10.67 2.32
N VAL A 248 -5.79 -9.77 1.38
CA VAL A 248 -4.82 -8.79 0.91
C VAL A 248 -5.44 -7.40 0.87
N ILE A 249 -4.83 -6.43 1.54
CA ILE A 249 -5.19 -5.01 1.47
C ILE A 249 -4.32 -4.35 0.41
N ILE A 250 -4.99 -3.81 -0.62
CA ILE A 250 -4.33 -3.20 -1.77
C ILE A 250 -4.56 -1.69 -1.72
N THR A 251 -3.47 -0.92 -1.63
CA THR A 251 -3.53 0.54 -1.62
C THR A 251 -3.59 1.12 -3.03
N ASN A 252 -4.18 2.32 -3.15
CA ASN A 252 -4.09 3.11 -4.40
C ASN A 252 -2.72 3.79 -4.56
N GLY A 253 -1.86 3.77 -3.55
CA GLY A 253 -0.58 4.46 -3.57
C GLY A 253 -0.68 5.99 -3.53
N LEU A 254 0.46 6.66 -3.45
CA LEU A 254 0.56 8.12 -3.30
C LEU A 254 0.81 8.85 -4.62
N GLY A 255 1.69 8.32 -5.46
CA GLY A 255 2.08 8.90 -6.74
C GLY A 255 1.21 8.45 -7.91
N THR A 256 1.76 8.56 -9.10
CA THR A 256 1.15 8.12 -10.35
C THR A 256 2.18 7.36 -11.20
N SER A 257 1.72 6.35 -11.94
CA SER A 257 2.49 5.63 -12.94
C SER A 257 1.97 5.97 -14.34
N ARG A 258 2.82 5.86 -15.37
CA ARG A 258 2.55 6.12 -16.79
C ARG A 258 2.07 7.54 -17.12
N LYS A 259 0.94 8.00 -16.56
CA LYS A 259 0.38 9.35 -16.77
C LYS A 259 0.02 9.98 -15.43
N ASP A 260 0.25 11.28 -15.30
CA ASP A 260 0.02 12.05 -14.07
C ASP A 260 -1.46 12.41 -13.87
N VAL A 261 -2.33 11.41 -13.98
CA VAL A 261 -3.79 11.56 -13.85
C VAL A 261 -4.32 10.58 -12.81
N ARG A 262 -5.15 11.08 -11.90
CA ARG A 262 -6.01 10.26 -11.03
C ARG A 262 -7.44 10.78 -11.11
N LEU A 263 -8.39 9.87 -11.35
CA LEU A 263 -9.81 10.20 -11.40
C LEU A 263 -10.59 9.11 -10.65
N PHE A 264 -11.35 9.50 -9.64
CA PHE A 264 -12.11 8.65 -8.72
C PHE A 264 -11.28 7.62 -7.93
N THR A 265 -9.97 7.69 -8.01
CA THR A 265 -8.99 6.89 -7.27
C THR A 265 -8.03 7.82 -6.52
N PRO A 266 -8.45 8.41 -5.40
CA PRO A 266 -7.60 9.31 -4.63
C PRO A 266 -6.33 8.58 -4.17
N SER A 267 -5.22 9.32 -4.11
CA SER A 267 -4.02 8.84 -3.43
C SER A 267 -4.32 8.56 -1.96
N GLU A 268 -3.67 7.56 -1.38
CA GLU A 268 -3.99 7.18 0.00
C GLU A 268 -2.78 6.71 0.79
N VAL A 269 -2.87 6.90 2.10
CA VAL A 269 -2.16 6.11 3.11
C VAL A 269 -3.16 5.22 3.82
N VAL A 270 -2.70 4.07 4.30
CA VAL A 270 -3.54 3.07 4.95
C VAL A 270 -3.11 2.93 6.41
N LEU A 271 -4.09 2.82 7.29
CA LEU A 271 -3.93 2.37 8.67
C LEU A 271 -4.62 1.02 8.80
N VAL A 272 -3.89 0.00 9.23
CA VAL A 272 -4.47 -1.26 9.67
C VAL A 272 -4.35 -1.33 11.18
N VAL A 273 -5.47 -1.58 11.87
CA VAL A 273 -5.49 -1.85 13.30
C VAL A 273 -5.76 -3.32 13.49
N LEU A 274 -4.82 -4.01 14.13
CA LEU A 274 -4.92 -5.44 14.40
C LEU A 274 -5.69 -5.66 15.69
N HIS A 275 -6.60 -6.62 15.68
CA HIS A 275 -7.43 -6.96 16.83
C HIS A 275 -7.38 -8.46 17.12
N LYS A 276 -7.22 -8.81 18.39
CA LYS A 276 -7.36 -10.18 18.85
C LYS A 276 -8.83 -10.60 18.73
N LYS A 277 -9.06 -11.66 17.97
CA LYS A 277 -10.40 -12.29 17.91
C LYS A 277 -10.52 -13.26 19.08
N LYS A 278 -11.53 -13.02 19.92
CA LYS A 278 -11.91 -13.91 21.04
C LYS A 278 -12.63 -15.15 20.54
#